data_87eb7a1a8e18254b154b07842360b17f
#
_entry.id   87eb7a1a8e18254b154b07842360b17f
#
_cell.length_a   1.000
_cell.length_b   1.000
_cell.length_c   1.000
_cell.angle_alpha   90.00
_cell.angle_beta   90.00
_cell.angle_gamma   90.00
#
_symmetry.space_group_name_H-M   'P 1'
#
loop_
_entity.id
_entity.type
_entity.pdbx_description
1 polymer ?
#
loop_
_entity_poly.entity_id
_entity_poly.type
_entity_poly.pdbx_seq_one_letter_code
_entity_poly.pdbx_strand_id
1 'polypeptide(L)'
;MIGGKILSGRTKDQNIGYIAEYLTALGIDLKEVRVVGDEERAIVDALNALRHRCTYVFTTGGIGPTHSDITADCVAKAFGVPIDSDPRALAILHEWVETTGAELVENRLRAALVSQRIIPTSANGTGRAARP
;
A
#
# COMPACT_ATOMS: atom_id res chain seq x y z
N MET A 1 0.42 6.16 6.63
CA MET A 1 -1.01 5.80 6.62
C MET A 1 -1.76 6.71 5.69
N ILE A 2 -2.61 6.15 4.87
CA ILE A 2 -3.36 6.86 3.84
C ILE A 2 -4.84 6.66 4.12
N GLY A 3 -5.58 7.75 4.28
CA GLY A 3 -7.03 7.69 4.49
C GLY A 3 -7.60 8.94 5.15
N GLY A 4 -8.44 9.65 4.41
CA GLY A 4 -9.15 10.84 4.89
C GLY A 4 -10.12 10.57 6.04
N LYS A 5 -10.57 9.32 6.22
CA LYS A 5 -11.45 8.93 7.32
C LYS A 5 -10.76 9.01 8.68
N ILE A 6 -9.45 8.78 8.74
CA ILE A 6 -8.64 8.91 9.97
C ILE A 6 -8.51 10.39 10.31
N LEU A 7 -8.16 11.23 9.33
CA LEU A 7 -7.99 12.66 9.51
C LEU A 7 -9.29 13.37 9.89
N SER A 8 -10.43 12.88 9.42
CA SER A 8 -11.75 13.41 9.77
C SER A 8 -12.27 12.94 11.13
N GLY A 9 -11.54 12.10 11.84
CA GLY A 9 -11.97 11.54 13.13
C GLY A 9 -13.10 10.49 13.04
N ARG A 10 -13.52 10.11 11.83
CA ARG A 10 -14.58 9.10 11.63
C ARG A 10 -14.13 7.70 11.99
N THR A 11 -12.82 7.45 11.92
CA THR A 11 -12.22 6.16 12.26
C THR A 11 -11.04 6.42 13.18
N LYS A 12 -11.04 5.76 14.35
CA LYS A 12 -9.85 5.73 15.21
C LYS A 12 -8.82 4.79 14.59
N ASP A 13 -7.59 5.28 14.46
CA ASP A 13 -6.52 4.41 14.02
C ASP A 13 -6.13 3.41 15.12
N GLN A 14 -6.11 2.14 14.76
CA GLN A 14 -5.64 1.05 15.63
C GLN A 14 -4.36 0.42 15.07
N ASN A 15 -4.00 0.74 13.83
CA ASN A 15 -2.89 0.10 13.14
C ASN A 15 -1.53 0.64 13.60
N ILE A 16 -1.42 1.92 13.98
CA ILE A 16 -0.14 2.52 14.39
C ILE A 16 0.41 1.78 15.60
N GLY A 17 -0.42 1.60 16.64
CA GLY A 17 -0.02 0.89 17.87
C GLY A 17 0.40 -0.54 17.57
N TYR A 18 -0.45 -1.28 16.84
CA TYR A 18 -0.16 -2.66 16.45
C TYR A 18 1.13 -2.80 15.64
N ILE A 19 1.33 -1.95 14.62
CA ILE A 19 2.55 -1.97 13.79
C ILE A 19 3.78 -1.64 14.64
N ALA A 20 3.70 -0.65 15.55
CA ALA A 20 4.79 -0.28 16.42
C ALA A 20 5.21 -1.44 17.34
N GLU A 21 4.26 -2.10 17.98
CA GLU A 21 4.51 -3.26 18.83
C GLU A 21 5.10 -4.42 18.03
N TYR A 22 4.53 -4.74 16.87
CA TYR A 22 5.01 -5.82 16.02
C TYR A 22 6.42 -5.58 15.49
N LEU A 23 6.73 -4.37 15.03
CA LEU A 23 8.07 -4.01 14.55
C LEU A 23 9.10 -4.03 15.69
N THR A 24 8.73 -3.53 16.87
CA THR A 24 9.59 -3.56 18.06
C THR A 24 9.95 -4.99 18.44
N ALA A 25 9.00 -5.93 18.38
CA ALA A 25 9.27 -7.35 18.63
C ALA A 25 10.26 -7.97 17.63
N LEU A 26 10.37 -7.39 16.43
CA LEU A 26 11.35 -7.78 15.39
C LEU A 26 12.67 -6.99 15.48
N GLY A 27 12.84 -6.14 16.48
CA GLY A 27 14.04 -5.29 16.62
C GLY A 27 14.07 -4.11 15.64
N ILE A 28 12.92 -3.69 15.11
CA ILE A 28 12.81 -2.58 14.16
C ILE A 28 12.12 -1.41 14.85
N ASP A 29 12.82 -0.29 15.01
CA ASP A 29 12.26 0.92 15.57
C ASP A 29 11.34 1.65 14.57
N LEU A 30 10.11 1.91 14.96
CA LEU A 30 9.22 2.82 14.25
C LEU A 30 9.63 4.27 14.51
N LYS A 31 10.34 4.88 13.56
CA LYS A 31 10.92 6.22 13.72
C LYS A 31 9.94 7.37 13.48
N GLU A 32 9.03 7.19 12.53
CA GLU A 32 8.09 8.25 12.14
C GLU A 32 6.82 7.65 11.54
N VAL A 33 5.69 8.25 11.83
CA VAL A 33 4.39 7.94 11.22
C VAL A 33 3.83 9.21 10.59
N ARG A 34 3.37 9.11 9.36
CA ARG A 34 2.60 10.15 8.67
C ARG A 34 1.21 9.64 8.35
N VAL A 35 0.22 10.46 8.66
CA VAL A 35 -1.17 10.23 8.24
C VAL A 35 -1.49 11.29 7.19
N VAL A 36 -1.89 10.86 6.00
CA VAL A 36 -2.23 11.75 4.88
C VAL A 36 -3.60 11.39 4.31
N GLY A 37 -4.26 12.36 3.69
CA GLY A 37 -5.50 12.13 2.96
C GLY A 37 -5.29 11.33 1.68
N ASP A 38 -6.39 10.97 1.04
CA ASP A 38 -6.41 10.22 -0.24
C ASP A 38 -6.14 11.18 -1.43
N GLU A 39 -5.08 11.97 -1.33
CA GLU A 39 -4.63 12.94 -2.33
C GLU A 39 -3.25 12.55 -2.84
N GLU A 40 -3.12 12.42 -4.16
CA GLU A 40 -1.89 11.98 -4.81
C GLU A 40 -0.65 12.75 -4.34
N ARG A 41 -0.73 14.08 -4.36
CA ARG A 41 0.41 14.92 -3.97
C ARG A 41 0.83 14.70 -2.52
N ALA A 42 -0.13 14.64 -1.60
CA ALA A 42 0.16 14.42 -0.18
C ALA A 42 0.82 13.05 0.06
N ILE A 43 0.36 12.02 -0.65
CA ILE A 43 0.92 10.67 -0.56
C ILE A 43 2.34 10.63 -1.13
N VAL A 44 2.56 11.18 -2.33
CA VAL A 44 3.87 11.19 -3.00
C VAL A 44 4.89 11.98 -2.17
N ASP A 45 4.53 13.15 -1.66
CA ASP A 45 5.41 13.99 -0.85
C ASP A 45 5.78 13.27 0.47
N ALA A 46 4.83 12.62 1.13
CA ALA A 46 5.08 11.84 2.33
C ALA A 46 6.02 10.66 2.08
N LEU A 47 5.79 9.91 0.98
CA LEU A 47 6.64 8.79 0.57
C LEU A 47 8.07 9.26 0.29
N ASN A 48 8.23 10.32 -0.50
CA ASN A 48 9.54 10.87 -0.84
C ASN A 48 10.30 11.34 0.40
N ALA A 49 9.65 12.04 1.31
CA ALA A 49 10.28 12.50 2.54
C ALA A 49 10.74 11.34 3.45
N LEU A 50 9.95 10.27 3.55
CA LEU A 50 10.29 9.12 4.39
C LEU A 50 11.36 8.23 3.78
N ARG A 51 11.29 7.91 2.47
CA ARG A 51 12.23 6.99 1.82
C ARG A 51 13.66 7.49 1.79
N HIS A 52 13.87 8.81 1.85
CA HIS A 52 15.22 9.39 1.91
C HIS A 52 15.88 9.28 3.29
N ARG A 53 15.09 9.07 4.35
CA ARG A 53 15.58 9.06 5.74
C ARG A 53 15.46 7.72 6.44
N CYS A 54 14.56 6.87 5.97
CA CYS A 54 14.25 5.60 6.60
C CYS A 54 14.71 4.43 5.73
N THR A 55 15.17 3.36 6.37
CA THR A 55 15.58 2.13 5.67
C THR A 55 14.36 1.40 5.09
N TYR A 56 13.24 1.43 5.81
CA TYR A 56 11.97 0.82 5.39
C TYR A 56 10.87 1.85 5.49
N VAL A 57 9.95 1.83 4.53
CA VAL A 57 8.71 2.60 4.55
C VAL A 57 7.55 1.64 4.34
N PHE A 58 6.61 1.64 5.25
CA PHE A 58 5.39 0.85 5.17
C PHE A 58 4.23 1.77 4.84
N THR A 59 3.38 1.37 3.90
CA THR A 59 2.14 2.06 3.57
C THR A 59 0.95 1.22 4.01
N THR A 60 -0.08 1.84 4.54
CA THR A 60 -1.37 1.22 4.86
C THR A 60 -2.50 2.14 4.43
N GLY A 61 -3.60 1.57 3.97
CA GLY A 61 -4.76 2.30 3.43
C GLY A 61 -4.67 2.59 1.93
N GLY A 62 -5.79 2.94 1.32
CA GLY A 62 -5.90 3.26 -0.10
C GLY A 62 -5.53 2.12 -1.05
N ILE A 63 -5.76 0.86 -0.63
CA ILE A 63 -5.42 -0.36 -1.38
C ILE A 63 -6.66 -1.20 -1.78
N GLY A 64 -7.84 -0.65 -1.62
CA GLY A 64 -9.09 -1.30 -1.99
C GLY A 64 -9.41 -1.16 -3.49
N PRO A 65 -10.59 -1.63 -3.90
CA PRO A 65 -10.99 -1.66 -5.30
C PRO A 65 -11.66 -0.35 -5.78
N THR A 66 -11.72 0.69 -4.96
CA THR A 66 -12.40 1.93 -5.32
C THR A 66 -11.48 2.92 -6.03
N HIS A 67 -12.05 3.89 -6.71
CA HIS A 67 -11.29 4.94 -7.42
C HIS A 67 -10.48 5.86 -6.48
N SER A 68 -10.81 5.88 -5.20
CA SER A 68 -10.04 6.60 -4.17
C SER A 68 -8.85 5.80 -3.63
N ASP A 69 -8.73 4.53 -4.00
CA ASP A 69 -7.63 3.65 -3.61
C ASP A 69 -6.46 3.83 -4.58
N ILE A 70 -5.69 4.90 -4.39
CA ILE A 70 -4.63 5.36 -5.30
C ILE A 70 -3.21 5.10 -4.77
N THR A 71 -3.07 4.35 -3.68
CA THR A 71 -1.76 4.14 -3.03
C THR A 71 -0.76 3.51 -3.97
N ALA A 72 -1.13 2.49 -4.74
CA ALA A 72 -0.22 1.83 -5.69
C ALA A 72 0.26 2.79 -6.78
N ASP A 73 -0.64 3.59 -7.35
CA ASP A 73 -0.31 4.61 -8.35
C ASP A 73 0.64 5.67 -7.78
N CYS A 74 0.38 6.14 -6.55
CA CYS A 74 1.23 7.11 -5.86
C CYS A 74 2.63 6.56 -5.56
N VAL A 75 2.73 5.30 -5.17
CA VAL A 75 4.01 4.63 -4.95
C VAL A 75 4.79 4.55 -6.27
N ALA A 76 4.16 4.08 -7.34
CA ALA A 76 4.78 4.01 -8.67
C ALA A 76 5.29 5.39 -9.10
N LYS A 77 4.48 6.43 -8.92
CA LYS A 77 4.84 7.81 -9.23
C LYS A 77 6.00 8.33 -8.39
N ALA A 78 5.99 8.07 -7.07
CA ALA A 78 7.07 8.48 -6.16
C ALA A 78 8.41 7.86 -6.52
N PHE A 79 8.41 6.65 -7.07
CA PHE A 79 9.62 5.93 -7.51
C PHE A 79 9.95 6.12 -8.99
N GLY A 80 9.10 6.81 -9.76
CA GLY A 80 9.29 7.02 -11.19
C GLY A 80 9.30 5.70 -11.99
N VAL A 81 8.51 4.73 -11.58
CA VAL A 81 8.41 3.41 -12.20
C VAL A 81 7.01 3.17 -12.75
N PRO A 82 6.88 2.41 -13.84
CA PRO A 82 5.57 2.02 -14.34
C PRO A 82 4.84 1.14 -13.33
N ILE A 83 3.51 1.20 -13.38
CA ILE A 83 2.62 0.32 -12.64
C ILE A 83 1.95 -0.62 -13.64
N ASP A 84 1.92 -1.90 -13.34
CA ASP A 84 1.27 -2.91 -14.15
C ASP A 84 0.72 -4.03 -13.28
N SER A 85 -0.09 -4.89 -13.85
CA SER A 85 -0.64 -6.06 -13.16
C SER A 85 0.44 -7.12 -12.98
N ASP A 86 0.65 -7.58 -11.74
CA ASP A 86 1.55 -8.70 -11.47
C ASP A 86 0.87 -10.02 -11.87
N PRO A 87 1.46 -10.83 -12.77
CA PRO A 87 0.88 -12.09 -13.22
C PRO A 87 0.58 -13.06 -12.07
N ARG A 88 1.36 -13.03 -10.99
CA ARG A 88 1.15 -13.88 -9.80
C ARG A 88 -0.09 -13.43 -9.04
N ALA A 89 -0.30 -12.13 -8.88
CA ALA A 89 -1.47 -11.56 -8.25
C ALA A 89 -2.74 -11.82 -9.08
N LEU A 90 -2.63 -11.72 -10.41
CA LEU A 90 -3.71 -12.06 -11.33
C LEU A 90 -4.09 -13.54 -11.22
N ALA A 91 -3.11 -14.45 -11.15
CA ALA A 91 -3.39 -15.88 -10.98
C ALA A 91 -4.17 -16.18 -9.69
N ILE A 92 -3.80 -15.55 -8.57
CA ILE A 92 -4.51 -15.68 -7.29
C ILE A 92 -5.95 -15.13 -7.40
N LEU A 93 -6.13 -13.99 -8.09
CA LEU A 93 -7.47 -13.43 -8.31
C LEU A 93 -8.34 -14.34 -9.17
N HIS A 94 -7.79 -14.93 -10.23
CA HIS A 94 -8.51 -15.89 -11.07
C HIS A 94 -8.92 -17.13 -10.28
N GLU A 95 -8.01 -17.74 -9.52
CA GLU A 95 -8.31 -18.88 -8.66
C GLU A 95 -9.41 -18.55 -7.63
N TRP A 96 -9.35 -17.36 -7.04
CA TRP A 96 -10.38 -16.91 -6.10
C TRP A 96 -11.75 -16.76 -6.79
N VAL A 97 -11.79 -16.20 -8.00
CA VAL A 97 -13.02 -16.04 -8.79
C VAL A 97 -13.62 -17.42 -9.13
N GLU A 98 -12.78 -18.37 -9.57
CA GLU A 98 -13.22 -19.72 -9.89
C GLU A 98 -13.80 -20.45 -8.66
N THR A 99 -13.18 -20.27 -7.49
CA THR A 99 -13.62 -20.94 -6.25
C THR A 99 -14.86 -20.29 -5.63
N THR A 100 -15.04 -18.99 -5.79
CA THR A 100 -16.16 -18.26 -5.15
C THR A 100 -17.33 -17.97 -6.07
N GLY A 101 -17.19 -18.19 -7.37
CA GLY A 101 -18.18 -17.82 -8.39
C GLY A 101 -18.38 -16.29 -8.52
N ALA A 102 -17.45 -15.50 -7.99
CA ALA A 102 -17.51 -14.05 -8.03
C ALA A 102 -17.18 -13.53 -9.44
N GLU A 103 -17.72 -12.39 -9.81
CA GLU A 103 -17.39 -11.73 -11.08
C GLU A 103 -16.05 -10.99 -11.00
N LEU A 104 -15.20 -11.17 -12.02
CA LEU A 104 -13.95 -10.44 -12.15
C LEU A 104 -14.23 -9.06 -12.77
N VAL A 105 -14.56 -8.10 -11.92
CA VAL A 105 -14.78 -6.71 -12.34
C VAL A 105 -13.46 -5.92 -12.33
N GLU A 106 -13.38 -4.89 -13.19
CA GLU A 106 -12.20 -4.05 -13.36
C GLU A 106 -11.66 -3.49 -12.02
N ASN A 107 -12.56 -3.13 -11.12
CA ASN A 107 -12.18 -2.65 -9.79
C ASN A 107 -11.39 -3.69 -8.97
N ARG A 108 -11.61 -4.97 -9.17
CA ARG A 108 -10.85 -6.04 -8.49
C ARG A 108 -9.49 -6.26 -9.11
N LEU A 109 -9.34 -6.02 -10.42
CA LEU A 109 -8.04 -6.07 -11.09
C LEU A 109 -7.07 -5.03 -10.53
N ARG A 110 -7.56 -3.90 -9.98
CA ARG A 110 -6.69 -2.93 -9.31
C ARG A 110 -5.92 -3.51 -8.12
N ALA A 111 -6.43 -4.55 -7.46
CA ALA A 111 -5.71 -5.23 -6.39
C ALA A 111 -4.45 -5.98 -6.88
N ALA A 112 -4.35 -6.25 -8.17
CA ALA A 112 -3.19 -6.90 -8.79
C ALA A 112 -2.16 -5.89 -9.32
N LEU A 113 -2.41 -4.57 -9.21
CA LEU A 113 -1.47 -3.55 -9.66
C LEU A 113 -0.26 -3.48 -8.73
N VAL A 114 0.91 -3.64 -9.31
CA VAL A 114 2.19 -3.60 -8.57
C VAL A 114 3.17 -2.72 -9.32
N SER A 115 3.86 -1.87 -8.59
CA SER A 115 4.97 -1.11 -9.17
C SER A 115 6.14 -2.03 -9.47
N GLN A 116 6.67 -2.01 -10.67
CA GLN A 116 7.63 -2.99 -11.18
C GLN A 116 8.96 -3.11 -10.40
N ARG A 117 9.25 -2.20 -9.48
CA ARG A 117 10.43 -2.24 -8.60
C ARG A 117 10.11 -2.48 -7.12
N ILE A 118 8.88 -2.82 -6.82
CA ILE A 118 8.44 -3.11 -5.46
C ILE A 118 8.27 -4.62 -5.35
N ILE A 119 8.98 -5.23 -4.42
CA ILE A 119 8.81 -6.63 -4.09
C ILE A 119 7.71 -6.72 -3.05
N PRO A 120 6.52 -7.29 -3.38
CA PRO A 120 5.48 -7.51 -2.38
C PRO A 120 6.01 -8.48 -1.32
N THR A 121 5.90 -8.12 -0.05
CA THR A 121 6.42 -8.95 1.04
C THR A 121 5.43 -10.01 1.54
N SER A 122 4.17 -9.95 1.13
CA SER A 122 3.16 -11.00 1.39
C SER A 122 1.86 -10.72 0.65
N ALA A 123 0.95 -11.71 0.65
CA ALA A 123 -0.40 -11.62 0.10
C ALA A 123 -1.30 -10.51 0.70
N ASN A 124 -0.82 -9.77 1.69
CA ASN A 124 -1.54 -8.69 2.38
C ASN A 124 -1.11 -7.28 1.95
N GLY A 125 -0.49 -7.11 0.78
CA GLY A 125 -0.39 -5.80 0.14
C GLY A 125 0.68 -4.83 0.68
N THR A 126 1.66 -5.30 1.45
CA THR A 126 2.80 -4.47 1.85
C THR A 126 4.01 -4.75 0.97
N GLY A 127 4.29 -3.86 0.03
CA GLY A 127 5.45 -3.95 -0.85
C GLY A 127 6.70 -3.33 -0.21
N ARG A 128 7.84 -3.96 -0.42
CA ARG A 128 9.16 -3.40 -0.08
C ARG A 128 9.75 -2.75 -1.33
N ALA A 129 10.03 -1.46 -1.27
CA ALA A 129 10.77 -0.81 -2.35
C ALA A 129 12.24 -1.27 -2.32
N ALA A 130 12.73 -1.81 -3.43
CA ALA A 130 14.16 -2.03 -3.61
C ALA A 130 14.89 -0.67 -3.67
N ARG A 131 16.00 -0.54 -2.96
CA ARG A 131 16.90 0.60 -3.13
C ARG A 131 17.59 0.50 -4.49
N PRO A 132 17.91 1.66 -5.12
CA PRO A 132 18.74 1.68 -6.31
C PRO A 132 20.15 1.13 -6.05
#